data_4cbed3d27ec0783acddf2964e9cd22fc
#
_entry.id   4cbed3d27ec0783acddf2964e9cd22fc
#
_cell.length_a   1.000
_cell.length_b   1.000
_cell.length_c   1.000
_cell.angle_alpha   90.00
_cell.angle_beta   90.00
_cell.angle_gamma   90.00
#
_symmetry.space_group_name_H-M   'P 1'
#
loop_
_entity.id
_entity.type
_entity.pdbx_description
1 polymer ?
#
loop_
_entity_poly.entity_id
_entity_poly.type
_entity_poly.pdbx_seq_one_letter_code
_entity_poly.pdbx_strand_id
1 'polypeptide(L)'
;MTEQIKVEMIQDGNFLAKEFFSQQWQLYQKVLKNNYMGHREIYHVLHELLVKHWQKPFTMLELGCGDASFTTQALLNTQIAEYTGIDVSVPALENANKNSVVNGCQGNFITGDCWQLTKELAQDEQQKFDVVFTSFALHHLQVEEKEDVIKNVQNLLKPGGFFILIDVVRQENEDRDSYVQRYLGNVKKDWSLITPEEYKMMDNHISSSDFPETQSKLKNISQKVGFRDFECVYRDDLDTTQLLCFYR
;
A
#
# COMPACT_ATOMS: atom_id res chain seq x y z
N MET A 1 32.18 -23.66 -21.59
CA MET A 1 31.54 -23.48 -20.28
C MET A 1 30.68 -24.70 -20.06
N THR A 2 31.03 -25.55 -19.11
CA THR A 2 30.34 -26.80 -18.83
C THR A 2 28.99 -26.55 -18.19
N GLU A 3 28.03 -27.44 -18.41
CA GLU A 3 26.65 -27.37 -17.84
C GLU A 3 26.66 -27.21 -16.33
N GLN A 4 27.65 -27.77 -15.64
CA GLN A 4 27.86 -27.62 -14.20
C GLN A 4 28.10 -26.17 -13.77
N ILE A 5 28.90 -25.40 -14.52
CA ILE A 5 29.15 -23.97 -14.21
C ILE A 5 27.89 -23.12 -14.41
N LYS A 6 27.03 -23.48 -15.38
CA LYS A 6 25.74 -22.80 -15.57
C LYS A 6 24.78 -23.10 -14.44
N VAL A 7 24.76 -24.33 -13.92
CA VAL A 7 23.87 -24.72 -12.78
C VAL A 7 24.32 -24.04 -11.50
N GLU A 8 25.62 -23.97 -11.23
CA GLU A 8 26.16 -23.25 -10.06
C GLU A 8 25.88 -21.75 -10.13
N MET A 9 26.06 -21.07 -11.27
CA MET A 9 25.72 -19.66 -11.45
C MET A 9 24.22 -19.36 -11.30
N ILE A 10 23.35 -20.27 -11.69
CA ILE A 10 21.88 -20.13 -11.52
C ILE A 10 21.50 -20.36 -10.05
N GLN A 11 22.14 -21.30 -9.35
CA GLN A 11 21.92 -21.55 -7.94
C GLN A 11 22.42 -20.37 -7.07
N ASP A 12 23.59 -19.82 -7.38
CA ASP A 12 24.14 -18.64 -6.70
C ASP A 12 23.27 -17.39 -6.94
N GLY A 13 22.79 -17.18 -8.16
CA GLY A 13 21.88 -16.07 -8.48
C GLY A 13 20.54 -16.17 -7.74
N ASN A 14 19.96 -17.37 -7.62
CA ASN A 14 18.75 -17.61 -6.84
C ASN A 14 18.98 -17.47 -5.33
N PHE A 15 20.14 -17.86 -4.83
CA PHE A 15 20.51 -17.70 -3.43
C PHE A 15 20.66 -16.23 -3.06
N LEU A 16 21.39 -15.45 -3.84
CA LEU A 16 21.59 -14.01 -3.65
C LEU A 16 20.27 -13.23 -3.72
N ALA A 17 19.39 -13.58 -4.67
CA ALA A 17 18.06 -12.98 -4.74
C ALA A 17 17.22 -13.28 -3.49
N LYS A 18 17.19 -14.53 -3.02
CA LYS A 18 16.50 -14.92 -1.79
C LYS A 18 17.03 -14.20 -0.55
N GLU A 19 18.35 -14.06 -0.46
CA GLU A 19 18.98 -13.36 0.66
C GLU A 19 18.65 -11.86 0.63
N PHE A 20 18.68 -11.24 -0.54
CA PHE A 20 18.30 -9.84 -0.74
C PHE A 20 16.83 -9.59 -0.35
N PHE A 21 15.89 -10.42 -0.83
CA PHE A 21 14.48 -10.33 -0.43
C PHE A 21 14.28 -10.56 1.07
N SER A 22 15.02 -11.49 1.67
CA SER A 22 14.97 -11.73 3.12
C SER A 22 15.43 -10.51 3.92
N GLN A 23 16.51 -9.84 3.50
CA GLN A 23 17.02 -8.64 4.15
C GLN A 23 16.04 -7.46 4.00
N GLN A 24 15.47 -7.26 2.83
CA GLN A 24 14.43 -6.25 2.62
C GLN A 24 13.20 -6.49 3.50
N TRP A 25 12.76 -7.73 3.62
CA TRP A 25 11.65 -8.09 4.50
C TRP A 25 11.97 -7.83 5.98
N GLN A 26 13.17 -8.18 6.45
CA GLN A 26 13.60 -7.90 7.82
C GLN A 26 13.67 -6.39 8.10
N LEU A 27 14.17 -5.60 7.16
CA LEU A 27 14.21 -4.15 7.25
C LEU A 27 12.78 -3.58 7.32
N TYR A 28 11.87 -4.03 6.46
CA TYR A 28 10.48 -3.62 6.49
C TYR A 28 9.81 -3.96 7.83
N GLN A 29 9.98 -5.17 8.36
CA GLN A 29 9.49 -5.55 9.69
C GLN A 29 10.07 -4.67 10.81
N LYS A 30 11.32 -4.26 10.69
CA LYS A 30 11.96 -3.33 11.63
C LYS A 30 11.31 -1.95 11.57
N VAL A 31 11.00 -1.44 10.38
CA VAL A 31 10.27 -0.18 10.17
C VAL A 31 8.89 -0.23 10.82
N LEU A 32 8.13 -1.31 10.58
CA LEU A 32 6.80 -1.53 11.17
C LEU A 32 6.85 -1.62 12.69
N LYS A 33 7.73 -2.47 13.23
CA LYS A 33 7.87 -2.70 14.67
C LYS A 33 8.19 -1.42 15.45
N ASN A 34 9.02 -0.56 14.87
CA ASN A 34 9.42 0.70 15.49
C ASN A 34 8.48 1.88 15.14
N ASN A 35 7.44 1.61 14.37
CA ASN A 35 6.45 2.60 13.96
C ASN A 35 7.05 3.83 13.26
N TYR A 36 8.13 3.65 12.50
CA TYR A 36 8.88 4.75 11.90
C TYR A 36 8.09 5.55 10.85
N MET A 37 7.09 4.93 10.21
CA MET A 37 6.19 5.57 9.24
C MET A 37 4.81 5.88 9.82
N GLY A 38 4.64 5.84 11.16
CA GLY A 38 3.36 6.18 11.79
C GLY A 38 2.21 5.21 11.48
N HIS A 39 2.52 3.92 11.23
CA HIS A 39 1.48 2.94 10.88
C HIS A 39 0.39 2.83 11.95
N ARG A 40 0.73 2.91 13.24
CA ARG A 40 -0.26 2.78 14.33
C ARG A 40 -1.25 3.92 14.32
N GLU A 41 -0.77 5.15 14.14
CA GLU A 41 -1.57 6.36 14.12
C GLU A 41 -2.48 6.39 12.89
N ILE A 42 -1.93 6.16 11.71
CA ILE A 42 -2.69 6.25 10.46
C ILE A 42 -3.70 5.12 10.30
N TYR A 43 -3.40 3.90 10.77
CA TYR A 43 -4.37 2.79 10.76
C TYR A 43 -5.43 2.92 11.87
N HIS A 44 -5.14 3.63 12.97
CA HIS A 44 -6.15 4.04 13.92
C HIS A 44 -7.16 5.02 13.29
N VAL A 45 -6.67 5.99 12.54
CA VAL A 45 -7.52 6.91 11.76
C VAL A 45 -8.33 6.16 10.69
N LEU A 46 -7.74 5.18 10.02
CA LEU A 46 -8.46 4.30 9.09
C LEU A 46 -9.61 3.57 9.80
N HIS A 47 -9.36 3.01 10.98
CA HIS A 47 -10.40 2.37 11.80
C HIS A 47 -11.54 3.32 12.12
N GLU A 48 -11.25 4.50 12.65
CA GLU A 48 -12.28 5.51 12.99
C GLU A 48 -13.10 5.94 11.77
N LEU A 49 -12.44 6.11 10.63
CA LEU A 49 -13.08 6.43 9.35
C LEU A 49 -14.08 5.33 8.94
N LEU A 50 -13.66 4.06 8.99
CA LEU A 50 -14.52 2.92 8.63
C LEU A 50 -15.71 2.78 9.60
N VAL A 51 -15.49 2.89 10.90
CA VAL A 51 -16.55 2.86 11.91
C VAL A 51 -17.56 4.00 11.71
N LYS A 52 -17.07 5.20 11.43
CA LYS A 52 -17.93 6.37 11.23
C LYS A 52 -18.81 6.25 9.99
N HIS A 53 -18.25 5.79 8.87
CA HIS A 53 -18.95 5.77 7.58
C HIS A 53 -19.83 4.53 7.39
N TRP A 54 -19.41 3.38 7.90
CA TRP A 54 -20.07 2.10 7.65
C TRP A 54 -20.78 1.55 8.89
N GLN A 55 -22.04 2.00 9.10
CA GLN A 55 -22.92 1.51 10.16
C GLN A 55 -23.70 0.23 9.74
N LYS A 56 -23.55 -0.22 8.51
CA LYS A 56 -24.14 -1.42 7.91
C LYS A 56 -23.03 -2.31 7.35
N PRO A 57 -23.29 -3.60 7.12
CA PRO A 57 -22.33 -4.49 6.49
C PRO A 57 -21.75 -3.91 5.19
N PHE A 58 -20.43 -3.96 5.04
CA PHE A 58 -19.73 -3.45 3.87
C PHE A 58 -18.68 -4.46 3.36
N THR A 59 -18.29 -4.31 2.10
CA THR A 59 -17.28 -5.11 1.42
C THR A 59 -16.05 -4.26 1.12
N MET A 60 -14.85 -4.84 1.30
CA MET A 60 -13.59 -4.15 1.11
C MET A 60 -12.63 -4.96 0.25
N LEU A 61 -12.01 -4.31 -0.72
CA LEU A 61 -10.87 -4.81 -1.50
C LEU A 61 -9.62 -4.05 -1.10
N GLU A 62 -8.54 -4.76 -0.76
CA GLU A 62 -7.23 -4.18 -0.51
C GLU A 62 -6.22 -4.59 -1.59
N LEU A 63 -5.56 -3.59 -2.17
CA LEU A 63 -4.55 -3.75 -3.20
C LEU A 63 -3.15 -3.63 -2.57
N GLY A 64 -2.34 -4.69 -2.66
CA GLY A 64 -1.06 -4.78 -1.97
C GLY A 64 -1.23 -5.02 -0.47
N CYS A 65 -2.01 -6.05 -0.08
CA CYS A 65 -2.40 -6.25 1.32
C CYS A 65 -1.26 -6.78 2.22
N GLY A 66 -0.16 -7.27 1.65
CA GLY A 66 0.92 -7.87 2.42
C GLY A 66 0.42 -9.01 3.32
N ASP A 67 0.80 -8.99 4.60
CA ASP A 67 0.33 -9.93 5.63
C ASP A 67 -0.99 -9.51 6.30
N ALA A 68 -1.60 -8.43 5.84
CA ALA A 68 -2.86 -7.85 6.30
C ALA A 68 -2.92 -7.55 7.82
N SER A 69 -1.79 -7.53 8.53
CA SER A 69 -1.77 -7.44 10.00
C SER A 69 -2.34 -6.12 10.52
N PHE A 70 -2.00 -5.00 9.90
CA PHE A 70 -2.53 -3.67 10.27
C PHE A 70 -3.98 -3.50 9.83
N THR A 71 -4.31 -3.96 8.63
CA THR A 71 -5.67 -3.86 8.09
C THR A 71 -6.66 -4.68 8.92
N THR A 72 -6.29 -5.91 9.29
CA THR A 72 -7.14 -6.75 10.16
C THR A 72 -7.37 -6.12 11.52
N GLN A 73 -6.38 -5.42 12.09
CA GLN A 73 -6.57 -4.64 13.32
C GLN A 73 -7.51 -3.44 13.12
N ALA A 74 -7.35 -2.70 12.02
CA ALA A 74 -8.24 -1.58 11.69
C ALA A 74 -9.69 -2.02 11.42
N LEU A 75 -9.90 -3.25 10.97
CA LEU A 75 -11.22 -3.83 10.73
C LEU A 75 -11.92 -4.37 12.00
N LEU A 76 -11.21 -4.50 13.14
CA LEU A 76 -11.81 -4.97 14.38
C LEU A 76 -12.99 -4.08 14.81
N ASN A 77 -14.12 -4.72 15.18
CA ASN A 77 -15.35 -4.03 15.61
C ASN A 77 -15.98 -3.09 14.56
N THR A 78 -15.59 -3.20 13.29
CA THR A 78 -16.31 -2.58 12.16
C THR A 78 -17.44 -3.50 11.68
N GLN A 79 -18.23 -3.04 10.72
CA GLN A 79 -19.29 -3.83 10.06
C GLN A 79 -18.76 -4.54 8.80
N ILE A 80 -17.47 -4.93 8.76
CA ILE A 80 -16.92 -5.67 7.61
C ILE A 80 -17.65 -7.00 7.40
N ALA A 81 -18.19 -7.21 6.18
CA ALA A 81 -18.88 -8.43 5.79
C ALA A 81 -18.00 -9.30 4.89
N GLU A 82 -17.24 -8.69 4.00
CA GLU A 82 -16.32 -9.37 3.09
C GLU A 82 -15.04 -8.55 2.95
N TYR A 83 -13.90 -9.21 3.17
CA TYR A 83 -12.57 -8.63 2.95
C TYR A 83 -11.82 -9.46 1.93
N THR A 84 -11.37 -8.81 0.85
CA THR A 84 -10.53 -9.41 -0.18
C THR A 84 -9.20 -8.65 -0.21
N GLY A 85 -8.09 -9.38 -0.10
CA GLY A 85 -6.73 -8.85 -0.22
C GLY A 85 -6.01 -9.42 -1.43
N ILE A 86 -5.30 -8.59 -2.16
CA ILE A 86 -4.45 -8.99 -3.30
C ILE A 86 -3.01 -8.64 -2.98
N ASP A 87 -2.09 -9.59 -3.17
CA ASP A 87 -0.65 -9.34 -3.07
C ASP A 87 0.14 -10.31 -3.97
N VAL A 88 1.33 -9.89 -4.41
CA VAL A 88 2.23 -10.75 -5.19
C VAL A 88 3.01 -11.74 -4.32
N SER A 89 3.12 -11.46 -3.03
CA SER A 89 3.94 -12.22 -2.08
C SER A 89 3.18 -13.39 -1.49
N VAL A 90 3.38 -14.59 -2.01
CA VAL A 90 2.79 -15.81 -1.45
C VAL A 90 3.10 -15.97 0.05
N PRO A 91 4.35 -15.78 0.54
CA PRO A 91 4.62 -15.87 1.99
C PRO A 91 3.87 -14.83 2.84
N ALA A 92 3.64 -13.63 2.32
CA ALA A 92 2.83 -12.63 3.00
C ALA A 92 1.37 -13.08 3.11
N LEU A 93 0.80 -13.58 2.01
CA LEU A 93 -0.58 -14.09 1.98
C LEU A 93 -0.79 -15.33 2.86
N GLU A 94 0.21 -16.21 3.01
CA GLU A 94 0.15 -17.31 3.97
C GLU A 94 0.01 -16.82 5.43
N ASN A 95 0.65 -15.69 5.77
CA ASN A 95 0.49 -15.04 7.06
C ASN A 95 -0.85 -14.30 7.16
N ALA A 96 -1.27 -13.61 6.10
CA ALA A 96 -2.58 -12.97 6.01
C ALA A 96 -3.72 -13.97 6.28
N ASN A 97 -3.67 -15.17 5.70
CA ASN A 97 -4.64 -16.23 5.94
C ASN A 97 -4.73 -16.67 7.41
N LYS A 98 -3.62 -16.64 8.16
CA LYS A 98 -3.59 -16.97 9.60
C LYS A 98 -4.18 -15.84 10.45
N ASN A 99 -4.03 -14.60 10.01
CA ASN A 99 -4.39 -13.40 10.77
C ASN A 99 -5.83 -12.91 10.51
N SER A 100 -6.51 -13.43 9.48
CA SER A 100 -7.61 -12.77 8.80
C SER A 100 -9.02 -13.09 9.28
N VAL A 101 -9.18 -13.75 10.43
CA VAL A 101 -10.53 -13.88 11.01
C VAL A 101 -10.83 -12.63 11.83
N VAL A 102 -11.60 -11.71 11.25
CA VAL A 102 -12.01 -10.46 11.89
C VAL A 102 -13.52 -10.42 12.02
N ASN A 103 -14.04 -10.28 13.23
CA ASN A 103 -15.48 -10.21 13.50
C ASN A 103 -16.28 -11.40 12.92
N GLY A 104 -15.65 -12.58 12.78
CA GLY A 104 -16.25 -13.75 12.12
C GLY A 104 -16.18 -13.74 10.59
N CYS A 105 -15.65 -12.69 9.98
CA CYS A 105 -15.35 -12.63 8.55
C CYS A 105 -13.97 -13.24 8.27
N GLN A 106 -13.94 -14.28 7.41
CA GLN A 106 -12.69 -14.85 6.89
C GLN A 106 -12.26 -14.03 5.66
N GLY A 107 -11.02 -13.51 5.66
CA GLY A 107 -10.46 -12.83 4.51
C GLY A 107 -10.28 -13.78 3.31
N ASN A 108 -10.50 -13.27 2.11
CA ASN A 108 -10.20 -13.93 0.85
C ASN A 108 -8.92 -13.34 0.25
N PHE A 109 -7.88 -14.18 0.03
CA PHE A 109 -6.58 -13.68 -0.45
C PHE A 109 -6.24 -14.25 -1.82
N ILE A 110 -5.89 -13.35 -2.75
CA ILE A 110 -5.60 -13.64 -4.15
C ILE A 110 -4.13 -13.31 -4.43
N THR A 111 -3.37 -14.29 -4.88
CA THR A 111 -1.99 -14.06 -5.32
C THR A 111 -1.98 -13.47 -6.72
N GLY A 112 -1.33 -12.32 -6.89
CA GLY A 112 -1.14 -11.70 -8.19
C GLY A 112 -0.74 -10.25 -8.13
N ASP A 113 -0.43 -9.69 -9.29
CA ASP A 113 -0.20 -8.26 -9.43
C ASP A 113 -1.50 -7.51 -9.19
N CYS A 114 -1.54 -6.69 -8.14
CA CYS A 114 -2.76 -6.00 -7.74
C CYS A 114 -3.23 -4.98 -8.79
N TRP A 115 -2.32 -4.41 -9.58
CA TRP A 115 -2.67 -3.45 -10.62
C TRP A 115 -3.28 -4.13 -11.83
N GLN A 116 -2.72 -5.27 -12.23
CA GLN A 116 -3.26 -6.09 -13.31
C GLN A 116 -4.63 -6.67 -12.93
N LEU A 117 -4.75 -7.24 -11.73
CA LEU A 117 -6.01 -7.79 -11.24
C LEU A 117 -7.09 -6.72 -11.05
N THR A 118 -6.73 -5.51 -10.61
CA THR A 118 -7.66 -4.37 -10.53
C THR A 118 -8.28 -4.06 -11.91
N LYS A 119 -7.48 -4.11 -12.96
CA LYS A 119 -7.95 -3.92 -14.34
C LYS A 119 -8.89 -5.02 -14.79
N GLU A 120 -8.58 -6.28 -14.47
CA GLU A 120 -9.43 -7.44 -14.80
C GLU A 120 -10.75 -7.40 -14.03
N LEU A 121 -10.70 -7.18 -12.73
CA LEU A 121 -11.89 -7.05 -11.87
C LEU A 121 -12.79 -5.88 -12.28
N ALA A 122 -12.22 -4.77 -12.75
CA ALA A 122 -13.00 -3.61 -13.19
C ALA A 122 -13.85 -3.88 -14.44
N GLN A 123 -13.59 -4.96 -15.19
CA GLN A 123 -14.38 -5.40 -16.33
C GLN A 123 -15.62 -6.23 -15.90
N ASP A 124 -15.65 -6.74 -14.68
CA ASP A 124 -16.79 -7.44 -14.12
C ASP A 124 -17.74 -6.45 -13.44
N GLU A 125 -18.90 -6.20 -14.08
CA GLU A 125 -19.92 -5.29 -13.53
C GLU A 125 -20.58 -5.82 -12.25
N GLN A 126 -20.50 -7.12 -11.97
CA GLN A 126 -21.10 -7.73 -10.79
C GLN A 126 -20.21 -7.63 -9.55
N GLN A 127 -18.89 -7.49 -9.74
CA GLN A 127 -17.93 -7.44 -8.65
C GLN A 127 -17.61 -5.99 -8.25
N LYS A 128 -18.38 -5.48 -7.27
CA LYS A 128 -18.24 -4.10 -6.76
C LYS A 128 -18.06 -4.10 -5.25
N PHE A 129 -17.28 -3.14 -4.78
CA PHE A 129 -16.91 -2.98 -3.38
C PHE A 129 -17.43 -1.66 -2.81
N ASP A 130 -17.70 -1.65 -1.51
CA ASP A 130 -18.02 -0.42 -0.78
C ASP A 130 -16.76 0.40 -0.53
N VAL A 131 -15.65 -0.29 -0.27
CA VAL A 131 -14.32 0.31 -0.04
C VAL A 131 -13.30 -0.38 -0.92
N VAL A 132 -12.48 0.40 -1.64
CA VAL A 132 -11.19 -0.06 -2.18
C VAL A 132 -10.10 0.65 -1.39
N PHE A 133 -9.08 -0.08 -0.97
CA PHE A 133 -8.00 0.41 -0.13
C PHE A 133 -6.63 0.01 -0.69
N THR A 134 -5.65 0.85 -0.52
CA THR A 134 -4.23 0.51 -0.71
C THR A 134 -3.37 1.32 0.25
N SER A 135 -2.28 0.72 0.72
CA SER A 135 -1.34 1.40 1.60
C SER A 135 0.10 1.15 1.18
N PHE A 136 0.88 2.22 1.11
CA PHE A 136 2.31 2.22 0.79
C PHE A 136 2.69 1.39 -0.44
N ALA A 137 1.89 1.50 -1.50
CA ALA A 137 2.09 0.74 -2.74
C ALA A 137 1.92 1.57 -4.02
N LEU A 138 1.03 2.56 -4.05
CA LEU A 138 0.73 3.31 -5.26
C LEU A 138 1.92 4.19 -5.70
N HIS A 139 2.75 4.65 -4.78
CA HIS A 139 3.93 5.48 -5.06
C HIS A 139 4.98 4.77 -5.94
N HIS A 140 4.96 3.46 -6.05
CA HIS A 140 5.88 2.73 -6.94
C HIS A 140 5.53 2.86 -8.42
N LEU A 141 4.33 3.31 -8.76
CA LEU A 141 3.88 3.48 -10.14
C LEU A 141 4.29 4.84 -10.70
N GLN A 142 4.44 4.90 -12.02
CA GLN A 142 4.53 6.17 -12.74
C GLN A 142 3.15 6.85 -12.80
N VAL A 143 3.11 8.15 -13.14
CA VAL A 143 1.88 8.94 -13.06
C VAL A 143 0.77 8.41 -13.97
N GLU A 144 1.12 7.92 -15.17
CA GLU A 144 0.19 7.35 -16.12
C GLU A 144 -0.44 6.06 -15.60
N GLU A 145 0.37 5.21 -14.97
CA GLU A 145 -0.09 3.96 -14.34
C GLU A 145 -1.02 4.25 -13.14
N LYS A 146 -0.71 5.28 -12.34
CA LYS A 146 -1.58 5.74 -11.25
C LYS A 146 -2.94 6.22 -11.78
N GLU A 147 -2.97 6.99 -12.89
CA GLU A 147 -4.21 7.42 -13.53
C GLU A 147 -5.07 6.21 -13.93
N ASP A 148 -4.46 5.18 -14.53
CA ASP A 148 -5.16 3.96 -14.94
C ASP A 148 -5.69 3.17 -13.73
N VAL A 149 -4.87 3.01 -12.67
CA VAL A 149 -5.30 2.33 -11.44
C VAL A 149 -6.47 3.06 -10.78
N ILE A 150 -6.35 4.37 -10.57
CA ILE A 150 -7.40 5.18 -9.91
C ILE A 150 -8.71 5.14 -10.72
N LYS A 151 -8.63 5.11 -12.05
CA LYS A 151 -9.78 4.92 -12.95
C LYS A 151 -10.43 3.54 -12.77
N ASN A 152 -9.62 2.48 -12.74
CA ASN A 152 -10.14 1.12 -12.53
C ASN A 152 -10.76 0.95 -11.13
N VAL A 153 -10.13 1.53 -10.11
CA VAL A 153 -10.67 1.58 -8.73
C VAL A 153 -12.04 2.28 -8.71
N GLN A 154 -12.19 3.41 -9.42
CA GLN A 154 -13.47 4.10 -9.50
C GLN A 154 -14.57 3.20 -10.09
N ASN A 155 -14.22 2.39 -11.10
CA ASN A 155 -15.15 1.41 -11.69
C ASN A 155 -15.50 0.26 -10.73
N LEU A 156 -14.60 -0.14 -9.83
CA LEU A 156 -14.83 -1.21 -8.84
C LEU A 156 -15.70 -0.78 -7.67
N LEU A 157 -15.85 0.50 -7.40
CA LEU A 157 -16.64 0.99 -6.29
C LEU A 157 -18.15 0.92 -6.58
N LYS A 158 -18.94 0.62 -5.57
CA LYS A 158 -20.41 0.81 -5.58
C LYS A 158 -20.75 2.31 -5.55
N PRO A 159 -21.94 2.73 -5.99
CA PRO A 159 -22.42 4.09 -5.75
C PRO A 159 -22.39 4.43 -4.26
N GLY A 160 -21.72 5.54 -3.90
CA GLY A 160 -21.51 5.95 -2.50
C GLY A 160 -20.34 5.26 -1.80
N GLY A 161 -19.62 4.39 -2.50
CA GLY A 161 -18.35 3.83 -2.02
C GLY A 161 -17.19 4.82 -2.16
N PHE A 162 -16.05 4.50 -1.56
CA PHE A 162 -14.88 5.35 -1.64
C PHE A 162 -13.56 4.59 -1.69
N PHE A 163 -12.59 5.21 -2.31
CA PHE A 163 -11.20 4.75 -2.36
C PHE A 163 -10.42 5.39 -1.21
N ILE A 164 -9.71 4.59 -0.44
CA ILE A 164 -8.80 5.03 0.61
C ILE A 164 -7.37 4.76 0.15
N LEU A 165 -6.54 5.79 0.19
CA LEU A 165 -5.11 5.71 -0.10
C LEU A 165 -4.33 6.15 1.13
N ILE A 166 -3.55 5.25 1.73
CA ILE A 166 -2.47 5.61 2.64
C ILE A 166 -1.17 5.54 1.84
N ASP A 167 -0.48 6.66 1.71
CA ASP A 167 0.76 6.63 0.94
C ASP A 167 1.71 7.78 1.29
N VAL A 168 2.95 7.67 0.80
CA VAL A 168 3.90 8.77 0.83
C VAL A 168 3.51 9.82 -0.21
N VAL A 169 3.54 11.09 0.21
CA VAL A 169 3.06 12.23 -0.58
C VAL A 169 4.11 13.34 -0.55
N ARG A 170 4.40 13.93 -1.71
CA ARG A 170 5.27 15.11 -1.81
C ARG A 170 4.54 16.37 -1.36
N GLN A 171 5.30 17.33 -0.85
CA GLN A 171 4.78 18.67 -0.63
C GLN A 171 4.45 19.36 -1.98
N GLU A 172 3.50 20.28 -1.94
CA GLU A 172 3.24 21.13 -3.11
C GLU A 172 4.52 21.93 -3.45
N ASN A 173 4.83 22.03 -4.72
CA ASN A 173 6.05 22.67 -5.24
C ASN A 173 7.37 21.92 -4.96
N GLU A 174 7.34 20.73 -4.40
CA GLU A 174 8.49 19.86 -4.21
C GLU A 174 8.65 18.95 -5.44
N ASP A 175 9.84 18.88 -6.03
CA ASP A 175 10.15 17.87 -7.03
C ASP A 175 10.51 16.53 -6.35
N ARG A 176 10.65 15.47 -7.16
CA ARG A 176 10.94 14.13 -6.64
C ARG A 176 12.29 14.06 -5.91
N ASP A 177 13.32 14.71 -6.45
CA ASP A 177 14.66 14.64 -5.88
C ASP A 177 14.72 15.37 -4.52
N SER A 178 14.06 16.51 -4.40
CA SER A 178 13.90 17.24 -3.15
C SER A 178 13.12 16.42 -2.11
N TYR A 179 12.06 15.73 -2.53
CA TYR A 179 11.32 14.81 -1.66
C TYR A 179 12.22 13.69 -1.14
N VAL A 180 12.95 13.00 -2.02
CA VAL A 180 13.87 11.91 -1.63
C VAL A 180 14.90 12.41 -0.62
N GLN A 181 15.52 13.57 -0.86
CA GLN A 181 16.48 14.17 0.07
C GLN A 181 15.86 14.49 1.43
N ARG A 182 14.66 15.08 1.45
CA ARG A 182 13.94 15.40 2.69
C ARG A 182 13.57 14.13 3.45
N TYR A 183 13.00 13.15 2.77
CA TYR A 183 12.58 11.88 3.37
C TYR A 183 13.77 11.12 3.97
N LEU A 184 14.83 10.93 3.21
CA LEU A 184 16.07 10.26 3.67
C LEU A 184 16.78 11.06 4.77
N GLY A 185 16.69 12.39 4.75
CA GLY A 185 17.17 13.26 5.82
C GLY A 185 16.43 12.98 7.14
N ASN A 186 15.10 12.82 7.10
CA ASN A 186 14.30 12.45 8.26
C ASN A 186 14.65 11.04 8.76
N VAL A 187 14.77 10.06 7.85
CA VAL A 187 15.22 8.70 8.20
C VAL A 187 16.55 8.73 8.95
N LYS A 188 17.53 9.44 8.43
CA LYS A 188 18.86 9.55 9.05
C LYS A 188 18.83 10.21 10.43
N LYS A 189 17.94 11.18 10.61
CA LYS A 189 17.81 11.95 11.86
C LYS A 189 17.03 11.17 12.93
N ASP A 190 15.92 10.57 12.56
CA ASP A 190 14.89 10.13 13.52
C ASP A 190 14.79 8.60 13.68
N TRP A 191 15.31 7.81 12.71
CA TRP A 191 15.22 6.34 12.75
C TRP A 191 16.46 5.72 13.38
N SER A 192 16.60 5.88 14.68
CA SER A 192 17.82 5.60 15.47
C SER A 192 18.32 4.15 15.43
N LEU A 193 17.48 3.19 15.07
CA LEU A 193 17.84 1.77 15.00
C LEU A 193 18.25 1.29 13.61
N ILE A 194 18.20 2.15 12.59
CA ILE A 194 18.62 1.83 11.23
C ILE A 194 20.15 1.87 11.15
N THR A 195 20.75 0.75 10.70
CA THR A 195 22.21 0.69 10.48
C THR A 195 22.62 1.43 9.20
N PRO A 196 23.91 1.78 9.02
CA PRO A 196 24.38 2.39 7.77
C PRO A 196 24.09 1.54 6.51
N GLU A 197 24.16 0.20 6.64
CA GLU A 197 23.87 -0.75 5.56
C GLU A 197 22.37 -0.75 5.21
N GLU A 198 21.51 -0.79 6.24
CA GLU A 198 20.05 -0.70 6.09
C GLU A 198 19.64 0.64 5.49
N TYR A 199 20.26 1.75 5.93
CA TYR A 199 20.03 3.07 5.35
C TYR A 199 20.38 3.08 3.85
N LYS A 200 21.51 2.49 3.46
CA LYS A 200 21.91 2.40 2.06
C LYS A 200 20.92 1.56 1.23
N MET A 201 20.37 0.48 1.79
CA MET A 201 19.33 -0.31 1.14
C MET A 201 18.06 0.51 0.91
N MET A 202 17.63 1.28 1.91
CA MET A 202 16.49 2.19 1.81
C MET A 202 16.72 3.29 0.78
N ASP A 203 17.89 3.95 0.83
CA ASP A 203 18.26 4.98 -0.14
C ASP A 203 18.21 4.45 -1.57
N ASN A 204 18.83 3.30 -1.83
CA ASN A 204 18.77 2.67 -3.14
C ASN A 204 17.33 2.39 -3.59
N HIS A 205 16.48 1.87 -2.71
CA HIS A 205 15.08 1.55 -3.01
C HIS A 205 14.27 2.82 -3.30
N ILE A 206 14.27 3.77 -2.38
CA ILE A 206 13.50 5.02 -2.47
C ILE A 206 13.95 5.83 -3.70
N SER A 207 15.26 5.96 -3.91
CA SER A 207 15.81 6.72 -5.02
C SER A 207 15.50 6.10 -6.39
N SER A 208 15.37 4.77 -6.48
CA SER A 208 15.12 4.07 -7.75
C SER A 208 13.64 3.79 -8.04
N SER A 209 12.83 3.59 -7.00
CA SER A 209 11.53 2.93 -7.14
C SER A 209 10.33 3.73 -6.60
N ASP A 210 10.56 4.86 -5.91
CA ASP A 210 9.48 5.67 -5.37
C ASP A 210 9.23 6.90 -6.25
N PHE A 211 7.99 7.07 -6.66
CA PHE A 211 7.50 8.18 -7.49
C PHE A 211 6.28 8.82 -6.82
N PRO A 212 6.41 9.35 -5.59
CA PRO A 212 5.28 9.95 -4.90
C PRO A 212 4.76 11.18 -5.63
N GLU A 213 3.45 11.40 -5.58
CA GLU A 213 2.80 12.58 -6.13
C GLU A 213 2.48 13.60 -5.04
N THR A 214 2.16 14.83 -5.44
CA THR A 214 1.58 15.81 -4.53
C THR A 214 0.10 15.51 -4.29
N GLN A 215 -0.43 15.97 -3.15
CA GLN A 215 -1.85 15.85 -2.83
C GLN A 215 -2.75 16.45 -3.93
N SER A 216 -2.39 17.63 -4.42
CA SER A 216 -3.13 18.30 -5.50
C SER A 216 -3.12 17.50 -6.81
N LYS A 217 -2.00 16.83 -7.14
CA LYS A 217 -1.92 15.98 -8.33
C LYS A 217 -2.85 14.77 -8.20
N LEU A 218 -2.83 14.07 -7.05
CA LEU A 218 -3.72 12.93 -6.77
C LEU A 218 -5.20 13.34 -6.81
N LYS A 219 -5.54 14.48 -6.22
CA LYS A 219 -6.89 15.07 -6.30
C LYS A 219 -7.30 15.33 -7.76
N ASN A 220 -6.44 15.95 -8.55
CA ASN A 220 -6.74 16.25 -9.96
C ASN A 220 -6.96 14.96 -10.77
N ILE A 221 -6.14 13.93 -10.55
CA ILE A 221 -6.31 12.62 -11.18
C ILE A 221 -7.68 12.03 -10.81
N SER A 222 -8.04 12.02 -9.54
CA SER A 222 -9.31 11.46 -9.08
C SER A 222 -10.52 12.18 -9.67
N GLN A 223 -10.50 13.51 -9.72
CA GLN A 223 -11.57 14.30 -10.33
C GLN A 223 -11.71 14.04 -11.84
N LYS A 224 -10.59 13.91 -12.56
CA LYS A 224 -10.56 13.60 -13.99
C LYS A 224 -11.23 12.26 -14.31
N VAL A 225 -11.11 11.27 -13.42
CA VAL A 225 -11.70 9.94 -13.62
C VAL A 225 -13.10 9.78 -13.00
N GLY A 226 -13.66 10.82 -12.37
CA GLY A 226 -15.06 10.88 -11.96
C GLY A 226 -15.34 10.70 -10.46
N PHE A 227 -14.34 10.78 -9.60
CA PHE A 227 -14.59 10.96 -8.17
C PHE A 227 -15.18 12.35 -7.90
N ARG A 228 -16.19 12.42 -7.02
CA ARG A 228 -16.97 13.64 -6.77
C ARG A 228 -16.35 14.53 -5.73
N ASP A 229 -15.74 13.90 -4.71
CA ASP A 229 -15.15 14.60 -3.57
C ASP A 229 -13.84 13.96 -3.15
N PHE A 230 -13.05 14.73 -2.39
CA PHE A 230 -11.72 14.37 -1.94
C PHE A 230 -11.46 14.95 -0.56
N GLU A 231 -10.90 14.17 0.35
CA GLU A 231 -10.54 14.59 1.69
C GLU A 231 -9.14 14.05 2.06
N CYS A 232 -8.30 14.89 2.67
CA CYS A 232 -7.12 14.45 3.40
C CYS A 232 -7.51 14.27 4.87
N VAL A 233 -7.69 13.02 5.29
CA VAL A 233 -8.19 12.66 6.63
C VAL A 233 -7.07 12.66 7.66
N TYR A 234 -5.85 12.33 7.23
CA TYR A 234 -4.67 12.33 8.09
C TYR A 234 -3.44 12.79 7.33
N ARG A 235 -2.56 13.46 8.04
CA ARG A 235 -1.22 13.84 7.58
C ARG A 235 -0.26 13.71 8.76
N ASP A 236 0.90 13.10 8.55
CA ASP A 236 1.93 13.02 9.57
C ASP A 236 2.64 14.37 9.82
N ASP A 237 3.29 14.52 10.96
CA ASP A 237 3.96 15.77 11.35
C ASP A 237 5.13 16.14 10.42
N LEU A 238 5.69 15.19 9.69
CA LEU A 238 6.78 15.40 8.75
C LEU A 238 6.29 15.76 7.34
N ASP A 239 4.97 15.74 7.12
CA ASP A 239 4.35 15.96 5.82
C ASP A 239 4.92 15.01 4.73
N THR A 240 5.04 13.73 5.11
CA THR A 240 5.54 12.67 4.24
C THR A 240 4.51 11.60 3.95
N THR A 241 3.58 11.35 4.88
CA THR A 241 2.56 10.31 4.78
C THR A 241 1.17 10.88 4.99
N GLN A 242 0.23 10.49 4.13
CA GLN A 242 -1.16 10.96 4.21
C GLN A 242 -2.15 9.82 4.06
N LEU A 243 -3.33 9.95 4.70
CA LEU A 243 -4.51 9.16 4.40
C LEU A 243 -5.48 10.04 3.61
N LEU A 244 -5.74 9.64 2.39
CA LEU A 244 -6.58 10.34 1.42
C LEU A 244 -7.83 9.51 1.13
N CYS A 245 -8.99 10.17 1.11
CA CYS A 245 -10.25 9.57 0.69
C CYS A 245 -10.76 10.21 -0.59
N PHE A 246 -11.22 9.39 -1.52
CA PHE A 246 -11.80 9.77 -2.80
C PHE A 246 -13.21 9.17 -2.88
N TYR A 247 -14.24 10.00 -2.92
CA TYR A 247 -15.64 9.60 -2.85
C TYR A 247 -16.26 9.49 -4.25
N ARG A 248 -16.91 8.33 -4.52
CA ARG A 248 -17.57 8.08 -5.80
C ARG A 248 -18.92 8.77 -5.91
#